data_90259825bdd7632c1ae4ab3ea309ebda
#
_entry.id   90259825bdd7632c1ae4ab3ea309ebda
#
_cell.length_a   1.000
_cell.length_b   1.000
_cell.length_c   1.000
_cell.angle_alpha   90.00
_cell.angle_beta   90.00
_cell.angle_gamma   90.00
#
_symmetry.space_group_name_H-M   'P 1'
#
loop_
_entity.id
_entity.type
_entity.pdbx_description
1 polymer ?
#
loop_
_entity_poly.entity_id
_entity_poly.type
_entity_poly.pdbx_seq_one_letter_code
_entity_poly.pdbx_strand_id
1 'polypeptide(L)'
;IEDTAYFMWNGDNRLAAPGYEYRSMYKTRACYPKTAVLAAATGWHLSLWYRTNRFCGACGERTVHDEKERMLRCPSCGRLIFPVIAPAVIVGVIDGDRIILTTYAGREYKRYALIAGFTEIGESAEQTVRREVMEEVGISVKNITYYKSQPWGYDSNLLMGYFCQADIPEGGDGHLTIDRQEIAT
;
A
#
# COMPACT_ATOMS: atom_id res chain seq x y z
N ILE A 1 4.43 2.96 -19.51
CA ILE A 1 3.02 3.24 -19.19
C ILE A 1 2.41 3.86 -20.43
N GLU A 2 1.37 3.25 -20.98
CA GLU A 2 0.95 3.51 -22.35
C GLU A 2 2.18 3.39 -23.28
N ASP A 3 2.33 4.20 -24.30
CA ASP A 3 3.47 4.14 -25.21
C ASP A 3 4.66 5.03 -24.77
N THR A 4 4.63 5.52 -23.53
CA THR A 4 5.66 6.40 -23.00
C THR A 4 6.68 5.63 -22.16
N ALA A 5 7.97 5.73 -22.52
CA ALA A 5 9.08 5.23 -21.73
C ALA A 5 9.43 6.22 -20.61
N TYR A 6 9.57 5.72 -19.40
CA TYR A 6 10.02 6.49 -18.25
C TYR A 6 11.34 5.92 -17.74
N PHE A 7 12.29 6.79 -17.45
CA PHE A 7 13.61 6.43 -16.95
C PHE A 7 13.75 6.85 -15.50
N MET A 8 14.29 5.95 -14.68
CA MET A 8 14.50 6.18 -13.27
C MET A 8 16.01 6.34 -13.02
N TRP A 9 16.41 7.46 -12.44
CA TRP A 9 17.74 7.61 -11.88
C TRP A 9 17.83 6.93 -10.51
N ASN A 10 18.69 5.93 -10.39
CA ASN A 10 18.89 5.17 -9.17
C ASN A 10 20.31 5.33 -8.59
N GLY A 11 20.99 6.41 -8.93
CA GLY A 11 22.32 6.76 -8.40
C GLY A 11 22.24 7.37 -7.00
N ASP A 12 23.37 7.37 -6.30
CA ASP A 12 23.46 7.87 -4.91
C ASP A 12 23.38 9.41 -4.83
N ASN A 13 23.71 10.11 -5.90
CA ASN A 13 23.70 11.58 -5.94
C ASN A 13 22.37 12.14 -6.44
N ARG A 14 21.91 13.22 -5.81
CA ARG A 14 20.78 13.98 -6.33
C ARG A 14 21.17 14.69 -7.62
N LEU A 15 20.35 14.53 -8.66
CA LEU A 15 20.51 15.29 -9.90
C LEU A 15 19.93 16.69 -9.71
N ALA A 16 20.72 17.72 -9.99
CA ALA A 16 20.22 19.08 -10.05
C ALA A 16 19.82 19.39 -11.50
N ALA A 17 18.60 19.85 -11.72
CA ALA A 17 18.11 20.29 -13.02
C ALA A 17 17.42 21.66 -12.87
N PRO A 18 17.77 22.67 -13.69
CA PRO A 18 17.11 23.97 -13.64
C PRO A 18 15.59 23.84 -13.81
N GLY A 19 14.84 24.52 -12.97
CA GLY A 19 13.37 24.50 -13.00
C GLY A 19 12.72 23.29 -12.31
N TYR A 20 13.51 22.40 -11.72
CA TYR A 20 13.02 21.24 -10.98
C TYR A 20 13.40 21.30 -9.50
N GLU A 21 12.52 20.78 -8.65
CA GLU A 21 12.76 20.66 -7.22
C GLU A 21 12.41 19.24 -6.73
N TYR A 22 13.11 18.79 -5.68
CA TYR A 22 12.79 17.53 -5.01
C TYR A 22 11.59 17.70 -4.08
N ARG A 23 10.59 16.86 -4.25
CA ARG A 23 9.41 16.81 -3.39
C ARG A 23 9.17 15.42 -2.83
N SER A 24 8.46 15.36 -1.71
CA SER A 24 7.94 14.08 -1.19
C SER A 24 7.00 13.44 -2.20
N MET A 25 7.16 12.14 -2.43
CA MET A 25 6.28 11.37 -3.31
C MET A 25 4.80 11.52 -2.95
N TYR A 26 4.45 11.56 -1.67
CA TYR A 26 3.05 11.73 -1.23
C TYR A 26 2.41 13.02 -1.75
N LYS A 27 3.18 14.10 -1.94
CA LYS A 27 2.69 15.36 -2.51
C LYS A 27 2.31 15.25 -3.98
N THR A 28 2.86 14.27 -4.71
CA THR A 28 2.55 14.04 -6.13
C THR A 28 1.13 13.51 -6.36
N ARG A 29 0.45 12.98 -5.33
CA ARG A 29 -0.91 12.44 -5.43
C ARG A 29 -1.93 13.43 -6.01
N ALA A 30 -1.75 14.72 -5.77
CA ALA A 30 -2.60 15.78 -6.29
C ALA A 30 -2.18 16.31 -7.67
N CYS A 31 -1.05 15.85 -8.23
CA CYS A 31 -0.51 16.33 -9.51
C CYS A 31 -1.24 15.70 -10.71
N TYR A 32 -1.01 16.28 -11.86
CA TYR A 32 -1.49 15.84 -13.19
C TYR A 32 -0.35 15.91 -14.21
N PRO A 33 -0.39 15.10 -15.28
CA PRO A 33 -1.40 14.06 -15.57
C PRO A 33 -1.25 12.83 -14.65
N LYS A 34 -2.33 12.07 -14.46
CA LYS A 34 -2.33 10.88 -13.56
C LYS A 34 -1.41 9.76 -14.05
N THR A 35 -1.20 9.63 -15.34
CA THR A 35 -0.22 8.68 -15.93
C THR A 35 1.21 8.98 -15.47
N ALA A 36 1.62 10.24 -15.44
CA ALA A 36 2.92 10.64 -14.92
C ALA A 36 3.04 10.40 -13.41
N VAL A 37 1.96 10.60 -12.64
CA VAL A 37 1.91 10.28 -11.20
C VAL A 37 2.07 8.78 -10.97
N LEU A 38 1.37 7.95 -11.77
CA LEU A 38 1.52 6.49 -11.72
C LEU A 38 2.95 6.06 -12.07
N ALA A 39 3.54 6.65 -13.11
CA ALA A 39 4.92 6.37 -13.49
C ALA A 39 5.91 6.72 -12.37
N ALA A 40 5.74 7.89 -11.74
CA ALA A 40 6.56 8.33 -10.62
C ALA A 40 6.41 7.40 -9.40
N ALA A 41 5.19 7.00 -9.04
CA ALA A 41 4.94 6.06 -7.94
C ALA A 41 5.53 4.67 -8.23
N THR A 42 5.41 4.18 -9.47
CA THR A 42 6.02 2.91 -9.90
C THR A 42 7.55 2.99 -9.84
N GLY A 43 8.13 4.08 -10.36
CA GLY A 43 9.57 4.32 -10.29
C GLY A 43 10.08 4.41 -8.85
N TRP A 44 9.36 5.09 -7.97
CA TRP A 44 9.66 5.15 -6.54
C TRP A 44 9.68 3.77 -5.89
N HIS A 45 8.64 2.96 -6.12
CA HIS A 45 8.55 1.60 -5.60
C HIS A 45 9.73 0.73 -6.06
N LEU A 46 10.05 0.77 -7.36
CA LEU A 46 11.20 0.05 -7.91
C LEU A 46 12.52 0.57 -7.33
N SER A 47 12.69 1.90 -7.21
CA SER A 47 13.90 2.50 -6.62
C SER A 47 14.10 2.03 -5.17
N LEU A 48 13.03 2.03 -4.38
CA LEU A 48 13.08 1.56 -3.00
C LEU A 48 13.51 0.09 -2.94
N TRP A 49 12.89 -0.77 -3.77
CA TRP A 49 13.25 -2.18 -3.84
C TRP A 49 14.71 -2.39 -4.24
N TYR A 50 15.24 -1.72 -5.27
CA TYR A 50 16.65 -1.81 -5.65
C TYR A 50 17.59 -1.36 -4.52
N ARG A 51 17.27 -0.27 -3.85
CA ARG A 51 18.10 0.29 -2.77
C ARG A 51 18.13 -0.59 -1.54
N THR A 52 17.02 -1.19 -1.17
CA THR A 52 16.91 -2.05 0.03
C THR A 52 17.45 -3.47 -0.19
N ASN A 53 17.67 -3.87 -1.45
CA ASN A 53 18.18 -5.20 -1.79
C ASN A 53 19.57 -5.17 -2.43
N ARG A 54 20.37 -4.14 -2.17
CA ARG A 54 21.77 -4.03 -2.66
C ARG A 54 22.65 -5.15 -2.15
N PHE A 55 22.31 -5.73 -1.01
CA PHE A 55 23.02 -6.86 -0.40
C PHE A 55 22.06 -8.01 -0.15
N CYS A 56 22.58 -9.22 -0.27
CA CYS A 56 21.82 -10.44 -0.03
C CYS A 56 21.47 -10.58 1.45
N GLY A 57 20.18 -10.65 1.80
CA GLY A 57 19.74 -10.85 3.19
C GLY A 57 20.07 -12.24 3.77
N ALA A 58 20.60 -13.18 2.96
CA ALA A 58 21.02 -14.49 3.44
C ALA A 58 22.53 -14.58 3.75
N CYS A 59 23.40 -13.96 2.93
CA CYS A 59 24.84 -14.10 3.07
C CYS A 59 25.63 -12.77 3.07
N GLY A 60 24.95 -11.63 2.95
CA GLY A 60 25.56 -10.32 2.96
C GLY A 60 26.28 -9.90 1.69
N GLU A 61 26.42 -10.78 0.68
CA GLU A 61 27.11 -10.47 -0.57
C GLU A 61 26.33 -9.46 -1.41
N ARG A 62 27.03 -8.64 -2.20
CA ARG A 62 26.40 -7.66 -3.09
C ARG A 62 25.60 -8.37 -4.19
N THR A 63 24.36 -7.94 -4.39
CA THR A 63 23.50 -8.48 -5.42
C THR A 63 23.81 -7.89 -6.80
N VAL A 64 23.50 -8.62 -7.86
CA VAL A 64 23.63 -8.19 -9.26
C VAL A 64 22.27 -8.25 -9.95
N HIS A 65 22.09 -7.43 -10.98
CA HIS A 65 20.90 -7.46 -11.83
C HIS A 65 20.90 -8.74 -12.67
N ASP A 66 19.72 -9.34 -12.83
CA ASP A 66 19.53 -10.37 -13.83
C ASP A 66 19.30 -9.74 -15.22
N GLU A 67 19.80 -10.42 -16.27
CA GLU A 67 19.74 -9.89 -17.65
C GLU A 67 18.38 -10.13 -18.33
N LYS A 68 17.62 -11.12 -17.87
CA LYS A 68 16.38 -11.57 -18.51
C LYS A 68 15.13 -11.10 -17.78
N GLU A 69 15.19 -11.09 -16.45
CA GLU A 69 14.04 -10.81 -15.62
C GLU A 69 14.30 -9.61 -14.69
N ARG A 70 13.22 -8.98 -14.27
CA ARG A 70 13.28 -7.93 -13.23
C ARG A 70 13.48 -8.57 -11.87
N MET A 71 14.70 -9.04 -11.62
CA MET A 71 15.11 -9.57 -10.33
C MET A 71 16.57 -9.23 -10.04
N LEU A 72 16.95 -9.39 -8.78
CA LEU A 72 18.34 -9.38 -8.35
C LEU A 72 18.77 -10.82 -8.01
N ARG A 73 20.03 -11.10 -8.26
CA ARG A 73 20.64 -12.40 -7.95
C ARG A 73 21.84 -12.21 -7.02
N CYS A 74 21.96 -13.06 -6.05
CA CYS A 74 23.20 -13.15 -5.26
C CYS A 74 24.22 -14.04 -6.01
N PRO A 75 25.41 -13.52 -6.37
CA PRO A 75 26.41 -14.29 -7.09
C PRO A 75 27.07 -15.36 -6.20
N SER A 76 27.03 -15.19 -4.86
CA SER A 76 27.62 -16.11 -3.90
C SER A 76 26.72 -17.31 -3.57
N CYS A 77 25.47 -17.06 -3.11
CA CYS A 77 24.59 -18.13 -2.63
C CYS A 77 23.45 -18.48 -3.63
N GLY A 78 23.36 -17.81 -4.76
CA GLY A 78 22.37 -18.08 -5.80
C GLY A 78 20.95 -17.58 -5.50
N ARG A 79 20.71 -16.91 -4.34
CA ARG A 79 19.40 -16.40 -3.97
C ARG A 79 18.86 -15.45 -5.04
N LEU A 80 17.61 -15.67 -5.44
CA LEU A 80 16.85 -14.78 -6.32
C LEU A 80 15.98 -13.85 -5.48
N ILE A 81 15.93 -12.57 -5.86
CA ILE A 81 15.18 -11.55 -5.16
C ILE A 81 14.31 -10.83 -6.18
N PHE A 82 13.01 -11.04 -6.09
CA PHE A 82 12.01 -10.40 -6.94
C PHE A 82 11.46 -9.13 -6.29
N PRO A 83 10.91 -8.16 -7.07
CA PRO A 83 10.21 -7.02 -6.51
C PRO A 83 9.09 -7.47 -5.57
N VAL A 84 9.05 -6.89 -4.38
CA VAL A 84 8.02 -7.19 -3.39
C VAL A 84 6.84 -6.24 -3.60
N ILE A 85 5.64 -6.80 -3.62
CA ILE A 85 4.37 -6.07 -3.59
C ILE A 85 3.61 -6.62 -2.38
N ALA A 86 3.41 -5.80 -1.35
CA ALA A 86 2.67 -6.20 -0.17
C ALA A 86 1.16 -6.14 -0.47
N PRO A 87 0.39 -7.22 -0.25
CA PRO A 87 -1.05 -7.18 -0.37
C PRO A 87 -1.65 -6.39 0.80
N ALA A 88 -2.64 -5.53 0.51
CA ALA A 88 -3.36 -4.76 1.50
C ALA A 88 -4.83 -4.62 1.08
N VAL A 89 -5.74 -4.54 2.04
CA VAL A 89 -7.15 -4.28 1.80
C VAL A 89 -7.49 -2.81 2.08
N ILE A 90 -8.53 -2.30 1.42
CA ILE A 90 -9.20 -1.03 1.75
C ILE A 90 -10.70 -1.27 1.70
N VAL A 91 -11.42 -0.94 2.78
CA VAL A 91 -12.74 -1.48 3.06
C VAL A 91 -13.77 -0.38 3.28
N GLY A 92 -14.80 -0.35 2.45
CA GLY A 92 -16.01 0.43 2.70
C GLY A 92 -17.02 -0.41 3.51
N VAL A 93 -17.14 -0.13 4.79
CA VAL A 93 -18.11 -0.80 5.68
C VAL A 93 -19.42 -0.02 5.65
N ILE A 94 -20.48 -0.68 5.22
CA ILE A 94 -21.82 -0.10 5.04
C ILE A 94 -22.73 -0.54 6.19
N ASP A 95 -23.43 0.41 6.76
CA ASP A 95 -24.49 0.20 7.77
C ASP A 95 -25.75 0.96 7.32
N GLY A 96 -26.67 0.26 6.69
CA GLY A 96 -27.87 0.85 6.07
C GLY A 96 -27.51 1.84 4.96
N ASP A 97 -27.78 3.12 5.20
CA ASP A 97 -27.48 4.25 4.32
C ASP A 97 -26.19 4.99 4.69
N ARG A 98 -25.44 4.48 5.67
CA ARG A 98 -24.20 5.08 6.20
C ARG A 98 -22.98 4.27 5.78
N ILE A 99 -21.83 4.93 5.78
CA ILE A 99 -20.51 4.33 5.59
C ILE A 99 -19.61 4.70 6.78
N ILE A 100 -18.84 3.75 7.28
CA ILE A 100 -17.85 4.01 8.33
C ILE A 100 -16.63 4.68 7.70
N LEU A 101 -16.26 5.83 8.25
CA LEU A 101 -15.07 6.57 7.89
C LEU A 101 -14.24 6.84 9.15
N THR A 102 -12.93 6.76 9.01
CA THR A 102 -11.97 6.95 10.09
C THR A 102 -11.07 8.15 9.84
N THR A 103 -10.43 8.67 10.86
CA THR A 103 -9.33 9.63 10.74
C THR A 103 -8.13 9.09 11.51
N TYR A 104 -6.94 9.17 10.90
CA TYR A 104 -5.73 8.63 11.51
C TYR A 104 -5.29 9.40 12.75
N ALA A 105 -4.95 8.68 13.82
CA ALA A 105 -4.33 9.25 15.00
C ALA A 105 -2.87 9.69 14.69
N GLY A 106 -2.45 10.80 15.31
CA GLY A 106 -1.06 11.26 15.25
C GLY A 106 -0.52 11.72 13.89
N ARG A 107 -1.29 11.66 12.81
CA ARG A 107 -0.87 12.11 11.47
C ARG A 107 -1.28 13.54 11.17
N GLU A 108 -0.46 14.26 10.39
CA GLU A 108 -0.84 15.61 9.88
C GLU A 108 -2.04 15.56 8.91
N TYR A 109 -2.26 14.40 8.28
CA TYR A 109 -3.35 14.18 7.33
C TYR A 109 -4.68 14.01 8.09
N LYS A 110 -5.50 15.04 8.06
CA LYS A 110 -6.78 15.12 8.81
C LYS A 110 -8.03 14.82 7.96
N ARG A 111 -7.88 14.09 6.86
CA ARG A 111 -9.01 13.71 6.02
C ARG A 111 -9.55 12.36 6.42
N TYR A 112 -10.84 12.16 6.14
CA TYR A 112 -11.47 10.87 6.29
C TYR A 112 -10.82 9.82 5.38
N ALA A 113 -10.70 8.61 5.89
CA ALA A 113 -10.18 7.44 5.21
C ALA A 113 -11.14 6.26 5.40
N LEU A 114 -11.01 5.27 4.55
CA LEU A 114 -11.59 3.96 4.76
C LEU A 114 -10.63 3.12 5.60
N ILE A 115 -11.15 2.12 6.30
CA ILE A 115 -10.38 1.10 7.02
C ILE A 115 -9.43 0.42 6.03
N ALA A 116 -8.17 0.27 6.38
CA ALA A 116 -7.19 -0.32 5.48
C ALA A 116 -6.00 -0.91 6.25
N GLY A 117 -5.60 -2.13 5.89
CA GLY A 117 -4.45 -2.77 6.49
C GLY A 117 -3.80 -3.83 5.60
N PHE A 118 -2.65 -4.31 6.02
CA PHE A 118 -1.89 -5.33 5.31
C PHE A 118 -2.40 -6.73 5.59
N THR A 119 -2.34 -7.58 4.55
CA THR A 119 -2.64 -9.00 4.70
C THR A 119 -1.50 -9.69 5.44
N GLU A 120 -1.84 -10.46 6.48
CA GLU A 120 -0.89 -11.26 7.24
C GLU A 120 -0.61 -12.60 6.56
N ILE A 121 0.54 -13.22 6.89
CA ILE A 121 0.91 -14.53 6.37
C ILE A 121 -0.14 -15.57 6.78
N GLY A 122 -0.73 -16.22 5.78
CA GLY A 122 -1.76 -17.24 5.98
C GLY A 122 -3.20 -16.74 5.90
N GLU A 123 -3.41 -15.43 5.74
CA GLU A 123 -4.76 -14.87 5.54
C GLU A 123 -5.15 -14.85 4.06
N SER A 124 -6.44 -15.03 3.80
CA SER A 124 -7.07 -14.56 2.57
C SER A 124 -7.41 -13.07 2.69
N ALA A 125 -7.64 -12.39 1.56
CA ALA A 125 -8.01 -10.98 1.58
C ALA A 125 -9.32 -10.72 2.35
N GLU A 126 -10.29 -11.65 2.30
CA GLU A 126 -11.54 -11.56 3.06
C GLU A 126 -11.32 -11.76 4.57
N GLN A 127 -10.34 -12.58 4.96
CA GLN A 127 -9.94 -12.72 6.36
C GLN A 127 -9.27 -11.44 6.86
N THR A 128 -8.39 -10.83 6.05
CA THR A 128 -7.81 -9.52 6.33
C THR A 128 -8.89 -8.46 6.53
N VAL A 129 -9.91 -8.40 5.64
CA VAL A 129 -11.05 -7.48 5.80
C VAL A 129 -11.73 -7.64 7.16
N ARG A 130 -12.01 -8.89 7.57
CA ARG A 130 -12.67 -9.16 8.87
C ARG A 130 -11.80 -8.75 10.05
N ARG A 131 -10.50 -9.05 9.99
CA ARG A 131 -9.55 -8.72 11.06
C ARG A 131 -9.39 -7.21 11.21
N GLU A 132 -9.08 -6.51 10.12
CA GLU A 132 -8.84 -5.05 10.14
C GLU A 132 -10.08 -4.29 10.63
N VAL A 133 -11.30 -4.67 10.19
CA VAL A 133 -12.51 -4.01 10.67
C VAL A 133 -12.75 -4.30 12.16
N MET A 134 -12.46 -5.52 12.61
CA MET A 134 -12.59 -5.87 14.02
C MET A 134 -11.56 -5.13 14.88
N GLU A 135 -10.32 -5.02 14.43
CA GLU A 135 -9.22 -4.35 15.15
C GLU A 135 -9.45 -2.85 15.24
N GLU A 136 -9.75 -2.19 14.10
CA GLU A 136 -9.87 -0.73 14.06
C GLU A 136 -11.16 -0.20 14.69
N VAL A 137 -12.30 -0.88 14.50
CA VAL A 137 -13.62 -0.35 14.90
C VAL A 137 -14.48 -1.32 15.72
N GLY A 138 -14.01 -2.53 15.99
CA GLY A 138 -14.62 -3.47 16.94
C GLY A 138 -15.92 -4.12 16.50
N ILE A 139 -16.20 -4.19 15.20
CA ILE A 139 -17.42 -4.81 14.67
C ILE A 139 -17.14 -5.97 13.72
N SER A 140 -18.06 -6.94 13.69
CA SER A 140 -18.07 -7.99 12.68
C SER A 140 -18.66 -7.50 11.37
N VAL A 141 -18.28 -8.15 10.26
CA VAL A 141 -18.78 -7.81 8.92
C VAL A 141 -19.22 -9.04 8.16
N LYS A 142 -20.21 -8.87 7.28
CA LYS A 142 -20.75 -9.87 6.38
C LYS A 142 -20.86 -9.34 4.93
N ASN A 143 -21.20 -10.23 4.00
CA ASN A 143 -21.39 -9.88 2.58
C ASN A 143 -20.21 -9.14 1.98
N ILE A 144 -18.99 -9.63 2.23
CA ILE A 144 -17.75 -9.05 1.72
C ILE A 144 -17.72 -9.25 0.21
N THR A 145 -17.60 -8.14 -0.53
CA THR A 145 -17.61 -8.13 -2.00
C THR A 145 -16.40 -7.37 -2.51
N TYR A 146 -15.60 -8.01 -3.36
CA TYR A 146 -14.48 -7.36 -4.05
C TYR A 146 -14.99 -6.30 -5.02
N TYR A 147 -14.37 -5.13 -4.99
CA TYR A 147 -14.68 -4.01 -5.89
C TYR A 147 -13.66 -3.89 -7.01
N LYS A 148 -12.42 -3.58 -6.69
CA LYS A 148 -11.27 -3.51 -7.61
C LYS A 148 -9.96 -3.35 -6.86
N SER A 149 -8.83 -3.52 -7.56
CA SER A 149 -7.51 -3.24 -7.00
C SER A 149 -6.84 -2.05 -7.65
N GLN A 150 -5.88 -1.47 -6.92
CA GLN A 150 -5.04 -0.39 -7.41
C GLN A 150 -3.61 -0.57 -6.91
N PRO A 151 -2.59 -0.47 -7.79
CA PRO A 151 -1.20 -0.37 -7.35
C PRO A 151 -1.00 0.88 -6.49
N TRP A 152 -0.37 0.72 -5.35
CA TRP A 152 -0.07 1.80 -4.41
C TRP A 152 1.43 1.85 -4.14
N GLY A 153 2.18 2.36 -5.13
CA GLY A 153 3.64 2.39 -5.12
C GLY A 153 4.27 3.29 -4.04
N TYR A 154 3.47 4.08 -3.35
CA TYR A 154 3.91 4.93 -2.23
C TYR A 154 4.39 4.09 -1.04
N ASP A 155 3.68 3.01 -0.74
CA ASP A 155 3.94 2.11 0.38
C ASP A 155 4.26 0.68 -0.10
N SER A 156 4.60 0.53 -1.39
CA SER A 156 4.99 -0.76 -2.01
C SER A 156 3.90 -1.82 -1.95
N ASN A 157 2.62 -1.43 -1.98
CA ASN A 157 1.50 -2.36 -1.85
C ASN A 157 0.58 -2.40 -3.09
N LEU A 158 -0.25 -3.43 -3.12
CA LEU A 158 -1.43 -3.56 -3.95
C LEU A 158 -2.65 -3.42 -3.05
N LEU A 159 -3.37 -2.30 -3.18
CA LEU A 159 -4.64 -2.11 -2.48
C LEU A 159 -5.76 -2.88 -3.19
N MET A 160 -6.41 -3.77 -2.46
CA MET A 160 -7.59 -4.51 -2.89
C MET A 160 -8.81 -3.91 -2.19
N GLY A 161 -9.70 -3.29 -2.96
CA GLY A 161 -10.89 -2.61 -2.46
C GLY A 161 -12.06 -3.59 -2.28
N TYR A 162 -12.68 -3.52 -1.12
CA TYR A 162 -13.85 -4.30 -0.74
C TYR A 162 -14.97 -3.41 -0.21
N PHE A 163 -16.20 -3.84 -0.45
CA PHE A 163 -17.37 -3.40 0.31
C PHE A 163 -17.88 -4.55 1.17
N CYS A 164 -18.35 -4.23 2.36
CA CYS A 164 -19.00 -5.19 3.25
C CYS A 164 -20.10 -4.50 4.04
N GLN A 165 -20.95 -5.29 4.70
CA GLN A 165 -21.99 -4.80 5.58
C GLN A 165 -21.57 -5.01 7.04
N ALA A 166 -21.84 -4.04 7.90
CA ALA A 166 -21.73 -4.21 9.34
C ALA A 166 -22.68 -5.35 9.79
N ASP A 167 -22.17 -6.27 10.60
CA ASP A 167 -22.95 -7.36 11.16
C ASP A 167 -23.30 -7.05 12.62
N ILE A 168 -24.23 -6.11 12.79
CA ILE A 168 -24.73 -5.67 14.09
C ILE A 168 -25.90 -6.57 14.47
N PRO A 169 -25.85 -7.25 15.64
CA PRO A 169 -26.97 -8.06 16.14
C PRO A 169 -28.25 -7.25 16.26
N GLU A 170 -29.41 -7.90 16.06
CA GLU A 170 -30.72 -7.29 16.22
C GLU A 170 -30.85 -6.76 17.67
N GLY A 171 -31.14 -5.45 17.82
CA GLY A 171 -31.17 -4.79 19.12
C GLY A 171 -29.81 -4.37 19.68
N GLY A 172 -28.73 -4.59 18.95
CA GLY A 172 -27.41 -4.04 19.26
C GLY A 172 -27.38 -2.52 19.02
N ASP A 173 -26.64 -1.80 19.85
CA ASP A 173 -26.52 -0.33 19.75
C ASP A 173 -25.57 0.13 18.64
N GLY A 174 -24.90 -0.82 17.96
CA GLY A 174 -23.91 -0.51 16.90
C GLY A 174 -22.71 0.28 17.42
N HIS A 175 -22.42 0.16 18.71
CA HIS A 175 -21.31 0.89 19.33
C HIS A 175 -19.96 0.44 18.73
N LEU A 176 -19.19 1.41 18.24
CA LEU A 176 -17.86 1.19 17.69
C LEU A 176 -16.82 1.23 18.82
N THR A 177 -15.98 0.21 18.89
CA THR A 177 -14.81 0.19 19.79
C THR A 177 -13.59 0.59 18.98
N ILE A 178 -13.18 1.84 19.09
CA ILE A 178 -12.11 2.43 18.26
C ILE A 178 -10.75 2.10 18.87
N ASP A 179 -9.84 1.55 18.07
CA ASP A 179 -8.42 1.50 18.42
C ASP A 179 -7.82 2.91 18.35
N ARG A 180 -7.62 3.50 19.52
CA ARG A 180 -7.10 4.87 19.64
C ARG A 180 -5.62 5.03 19.35
N GLN A 181 -4.91 3.95 19.08
CA GLN A 181 -3.51 4.02 18.63
C GLN A 181 -3.43 4.34 17.13
N GLU A 182 -4.40 3.86 16.35
CA GLU A 182 -4.45 4.04 14.90
C GLU A 182 -5.50 5.06 14.46
N ILE A 183 -6.63 5.13 15.16
CA ILE A 183 -7.82 5.91 14.79
C ILE A 183 -8.06 7.02 15.82
N ALA A 184 -8.22 8.25 15.36
CA ALA A 184 -8.57 9.39 16.19
C ALA A 184 -10.09 9.52 16.40
N THR A 185 -10.86 9.31 15.31
CA THR A 185 -12.35 9.32 15.28
C THR A 185 -12.84 8.48 14.14
#